data_ee918fba775462967e428b61636f4c49
#
_entry.id   ee918fba775462967e428b61636f4c49
#
_cell.length_a   1.000
_cell.length_b   1.000
_cell.length_c   1.000
_cell.angle_alpha   90.00
_cell.angle_beta   90.00
_cell.angle_gamma   90.00
#
_symmetry.space_group_name_H-M   'P 1'
#
loop_
_entity.id
_entity.type
_entity.pdbx_description
1 polymer ?
#
loop_
_entity_poly.entity_id
_entity_poly.type
_entity_poly.pdbx_seq_one_letter_code
_entity_poly.pdbx_strand_id
1 'polypeptide(L)'
;MGRVLKRVPLDFKWELKMIWKGYVNPYRSQDCKSCDCSGLNKATKKISDDWYSFDKSEWIYPNGPKNKRYNNLAWSNHITDLEVKALVKGNRLMDFTHTWTKEDGWKKKEPEYIPTAEEVNKWNIEGPFGHDSINQHICVKARAENLGVYGLCETCEGEGRIFQSEEIKKLNEEWESFEPPVGEGYQLWETTSEGSPSSPIFKTLDELCGWCEKNATTFGSATATKEEWKNMLNDDNVHHQDGNKIFI
;
A
#
# COMPACT_ATOMS: atom_id res chain seq x y z
N MET A 1 2.03 -14.85 -5.51
CA MET A 1 3.33 -14.27 -5.94
C MET A 1 3.52 -14.66 -7.39
N GLY A 2 3.47 -13.68 -8.30
CA GLY A 2 3.60 -13.94 -9.72
C GLY A 2 5.02 -14.40 -10.08
N ARG A 3 5.11 -15.39 -10.95
CA ARG A 3 6.37 -15.87 -11.53
C ARG A 3 6.22 -15.97 -13.03
N VAL A 4 7.28 -15.68 -13.75
CA VAL A 4 7.32 -15.64 -15.22
C VAL A 4 8.61 -16.23 -15.74
N LEU A 5 8.52 -16.85 -16.90
CA LEU A 5 9.69 -17.28 -17.66
C LEU A 5 10.27 -16.09 -18.42
N LYS A 6 11.57 -15.80 -18.20
CA LYS A 6 12.30 -14.88 -19.07
C LYS A 6 13.37 -15.59 -19.87
N ARG A 7 13.56 -15.12 -21.09
CA ARG A 7 14.63 -15.58 -21.99
C ARG A 7 15.77 -14.58 -21.90
N VAL A 8 16.93 -15.01 -21.42
CA VAL A 8 18.11 -14.17 -21.19
C VAL A 8 19.34 -14.81 -21.84
N PRO A 9 20.41 -14.06 -22.17
CA PRO A 9 21.66 -14.65 -22.64
C PRO A 9 22.20 -15.67 -21.64
N LEU A 10 22.86 -16.73 -22.12
CA LEU A 10 23.42 -17.77 -21.25
C LEU A 10 24.53 -17.24 -20.34
N ASP A 11 25.18 -16.18 -20.73
CA ASP A 11 26.23 -15.48 -19.96
C ASP A 11 25.70 -14.24 -19.20
N PHE A 12 24.37 -14.05 -19.16
CA PHE A 12 23.76 -12.95 -18.44
C PHE A 12 24.09 -13.01 -16.96
N LYS A 13 24.66 -11.91 -16.46
CA LYS A 13 25.11 -11.80 -15.07
C LYS A 13 24.25 -10.78 -14.32
N TRP A 14 23.36 -11.29 -13.51
CA TRP A 14 22.59 -10.49 -12.56
C TRP A 14 22.40 -11.32 -11.29
N GLU A 15 22.49 -10.67 -10.14
CA GLU A 15 22.39 -11.35 -8.85
C GLU A 15 20.98 -11.85 -8.60
N LEU A 16 20.83 -13.10 -8.10
CA LEU A 16 19.54 -13.69 -7.78
C LEU A 16 18.85 -12.88 -6.68
N LYS A 17 17.55 -12.70 -6.84
CA LYS A 17 16.68 -11.91 -5.95
C LYS A 17 16.97 -10.41 -5.91
N MET A 18 17.92 -9.94 -6.70
CA MET A 18 18.15 -8.51 -6.89
C MET A 18 17.22 -7.98 -7.98
N ILE A 19 16.48 -6.92 -7.66
CA ILE A 19 15.56 -6.26 -8.61
C ILE A 19 16.35 -5.82 -9.84
N TRP A 20 15.82 -6.10 -11.02
CA TRP A 20 16.44 -5.67 -12.27
C TRP A 20 16.52 -4.15 -12.35
N LYS A 21 17.69 -3.63 -12.67
CA LYS A 21 17.94 -2.18 -12.75
C LYS A 21 17.01 -1.44 -13.71
N GLY A 22 16.54 -2.13 -14.75
CA GLY A 22 15.61 -1.57 -15.73
C GLY A 22 14.17 -1.44 -15.23
N TYR A 23 13.83 -1.92 -14.04
CA TYR A 23 12.50 -1.76 -13.43
C TYR A 23 12.48 -0.71 -12.33
N VAL A 24 13.63 -0.18 -11.96
CA VAL A 24 13.73 0.79 -10.87
C VAL A 24 14.32 2.09 -11.41
N ASN A 25 13.50 3.14 -11.43
CA ASN A 25 13.97 4.45 -11.81
C ASN A 25 15.07 4.93 -10.84
N PRO A 26 16.30 5.17 -11.30
CA PRO A 26 17.40 5.62 -10.44
C PRO A 26 17.29 7.09 -10.04
N TYR A 27 16.50 7.87 -10.74
CA TYR A 27 16.33 9.31 -10.55
C TYR A 27 15.17 9.59 -9.60
N ARG A 28 15.32 9.28 -8.29
CA ARG A 28 14.24 9.37 -7.32
C ARG A 28 14.23 10.70 -6.59
N SER A 29 13.03 11.17 -6.29
CA SER A 29 12.84 12.22 -5.30
C SER A 29 13.28 11.76 -3.92
N GLN A 30 13.71 12.68 -3.08
CA GLN A 30 14.06 12.45 -1.69
C GLN A 30 12.97 12.99 -0.76
N ASP A 31 12.93 12.47 0.44
CA ASP A 31 12.03 12.94 1.46
C ASP A 31 12.30 14.40 1.82
N CYS A 32 11.26 15.21 1.85
CA CYS A 32 11.37 16.60 2.25
C CYS A 32 11.63 16.71 3.76
N LYS A 33 12.85 17.11 4.11
CA LYS A 33 13.26 17.26 5.52
C LYS A 33 12.58 18.42 6.23
N SER A 34 12.10 19.44 5.48
CA SER A 34 11.42 20.60 6.06
C SER A 34 10.07 20.25 6.69
N CYS A 35 9.39 19.24 6.17
CA CYS A 35 8.08 18.79 6.65
C CYS A 35 8.05 17.33 7.10
N ASP A 36 9.21 16.67 7.13
CA ASP A 36 9.32 15.26 7.46
C ASP A 36 8.36 14.40 6.64
N CYS A 37 8.41 14.54 5.32
CA CYS A 37 7.60 13.86 4.31
C CYS A 37 6.09 14.12 4.35
N SER A 38 5.59 14.93 5.30
CA SER A 38 4.14 15.13 5.48
C SER A 38 3.48 15.98 4.38
N GLY A 39 4.25 16.80 3.67
CA GLY A 39 3.71 17.79 2.73
C GLY A 39 3.04 18.99 3.42
N LEU A 40 2.96 19.00 4.74
CA LEU A 40 2.23 20.00 5.52
C LEU A 40 3.16 21.09 6.08
N ASN A 41 2.63 22.29 6.28
CA ASN A 41 3.35 23.29 7.05
C ASN A 41 3.47 22.84 8.53
N LYS A 42 4.35 23.49 9.28
CA LYS A 42 4.66 23.09 10.65
C LYS A 42 3.44 23.09 11.59
N ALA A 43 2.51 24.02 11.42
CA ALA A 43 1.33 24.13 12.27
C ALA A 43 0.31 23.00 11.96
N THR A 44 0.02 22.76 10.69
CA THR A 44 -0.86 21.65 10.27
C THR A 44 -0.24 20.29 10.60
N LYS A 45 1.08 20.13 10.39
CA LYS A 45 1.80 18.90 10.75
C LYS A 45 1.65 18.58 12.23
N LYS A 46 1.77 19.57 13.11
CA LYS A 46 1.59 19.37 14.54
C LYS A 46 0.20 18.82 14.87
N ILE A 47 -0.85 19.34 14.23
CA ILE A 47 -2.22 18.82 14.41
C ILE A 47 -2.32 17.37 13.94
N SER A 48 -1.65 17.04 12.83
CA SER A 48 -1.60 15.68 12.31
C SER A 48 -0.82 14.72 13.21
N ASP A 49 0.32 15.14 13.72
CA ASP A 49 1.14 14.33 14.63
C ASP A 49 0.41 14.03 15.95
N ASP A 50 -0.37 14.99 16.45
CA ASP A 50 -1.17 14.84 17.66
C ASP A 50 -2.41 13.93 17.48
N TRP A 51 -2.73 13.48 16.24
CA TRP A 51 -3.91 12.66 15.96
C TRP A 51 -3.98 11.39 16.80
N TYR A 52 -2.88 10.69 16.95
CA TYR A 52 -2.78 9.48 17.79
C TYR A 52 -2.12 9.75 19.15
N SER A 53 -1.49 10.91 19.33
CA SER A 53 -0.76 11.31 20.55
C SER A 53 0.19 10.23 21.07
N PHE A 54 0.98 9.63 20.20
CA PHE A 54 1.84 8.48 20.50
C PHE A 54 2.88 8.77 21.59
N ASP A 55 3.36 10.00 21.67
CA ASP A 55 4.34 10.48 22.65
C ASP A 55 3.77 10.70 24.06
N LYS A 56 2.41 10.74 24.17
CA LYS A 56 1.68 10.95 25.42
C LYS A 56 0.84 9.73 25.79
N SER A 57 1.25 8.56 25.38
CA SER A 57 0.41 7.37 25.33
C SER A 57 -0.02 6.84 26.71
N GLU A 58 -1.27 7.03 27.04
CA GLU A 58 -2.01 6.23 27.99
C GLU A 58 -2.92 5.28 27.21
N TRP A 59 -2.51 4.02 27.06
CA TRP A 59 -3.24 3.04 26.28
C TRP A 59 -4.21 2.25 27.15
N ILE A 60 -5.48 2.31 26.84
CA ILE A 60 -6.57 1.68 27.58
C ILE A 60 -7.19 0.54 26.78
N TYR A 61 -7.71 -0.44 27.50
CA TYR A 61 -8.53 -1.54 26.95
C TYR A 61 -9.97 -1.37 27.40
N PRO A 62 -10.89 -0.89 26.57
CA PRO A 62 -12.21 -0.47 27.04
C PRO A 62 -13.10 -1.59 27.57
N ASN A 63 -12.97 -2.84 27.14
CA ASN A 63 -13.90 -3.90 27.52
C ASN A 63 -13.23 -5.28 27.71
N GLY A 64 -12.05 -5.32 28.36
CA GLY A 64 -11.40 -6.59 28.70
C GLY A 64 -10.68 -7.25 27.52
N PRO A 65 -10.36 -8.55 27.55
CA PRO A 65 -9.28 -9.17 26.78
C PRO A 65 -9.49 -9.30 25.27
N LYS A 66 -10.59 -8.90 24.70
CA LYS A 66 -10.79 -8.89 23.23
C LYS A 66 -10.37 -7.58 22.57
N ASN A 67 -9.78 -6.69 23.30
CA ASN A 67 -8.59 -5.96 22.97
C ASN A 67 -8.70 -4.98 21.83
N LYS A 68 -9.46 -3.94 22.03
CA LYS A 68 -9.02 -2.70 21.43
C LYS A 68 -8.28 -1.87 22.46
N ARG A 69 -7.00 -1.74 22.20
CA ARG A 69 -6.15 -0.79 22.85
C ARG A 69 -6.34 0.56 22.17
N TYR A 70 -6.73 1.60 22.89
CA TYR A 70 -6.80 2.95 22.35
C TYR A 70 -6.07 3.93 23.26
N ASN A 71 -5.54 4.99 22.67
CA ASN A 71 -4.97 6.09 23.41
C ASN A 71 -6.07 7.11 23.72
N ASN A 72 -6.46 7.22 25.00
CA ASN A 72 -7.51 8.15 25.43
C ASN A 72 -7.13 9.63 25.25
N LEU A 73 -5.84 9.95 25.10
CA LEU A 73 -5.34 11.30 24.83
C LEU A 73 -5.33 11.64 23.34
N ALA A 74 -5.48 10.66 22.48
CA ALA A 74 -5.53 10.87 21.04
C ALA A 74 -6.79 11.67 20.66
N TRP A 75 -6.61 12.82 20.02
CA TRP A 75 -7.77 13.62 19.64
C TRP A 75 -8.62 12.97 18.54
N SER A 76 -8.11 11.93 17.88
CA SER A 76 -8.90 11.06 17.00
C SER A 76 -10.09 10.39 17.70
N ASN A 77 -10.04 10.28 19.03
CA ASN A 77 -11.13 9.76 19.87
C ASN A 77 -12.04 10.87 20.42
N HIS A 78 -11.75 12.13 20.08
CA HIS A 78 -12.42 13.33 20.60
C HIS A 78 -12.66 14.34 19.48
N ILE A 79 -13.07 13.86 18.29
CA ILE A 79 -13.45 14.76 17.21
C ILE A 79 -14.75 15.50 17.58
N THR A 80 -14.94 16.66 16.98
CA THR A 80 -16.12 17.51 17.19
C THR A 80 -17.07 17.43 16.00
N ASP A 81 -18.21 18.09 16.10
CA ASP A 81 -19.18 18.19 15.00
C ASP A 81 -18.58 18.83 13.75
N LEU A 82 -17.51 19.62 13.88
CA LEU A 82 -16.79 20.18 12.75
C LEU A 82 -16.18 19.07 11.89
N GLU A 83 -15.42 18.18 12.51
CA GLU A 83 -14.77 17.07 11.83
C GLU A 83 -15.79 16.04 11.31
N VAL A 84 -16.86 15.78 12.10
CA VAL A 84 -17.97 14.91 11.65
C VAL A 84 -18.61 15.43 10.37
N LYS A 85 -18.93 16.72 10.29
CA LYS A 85 -19.47 17.34 9.07
C LYS A 85 -18.50 17.23 7.90
N ALA A 86 -17.19 17.41 8.14
CA ALA A 86 -16.18 17.25 7.10
C ALA A 86 -16.10 15.80 6.60
N LEU A 87 -16.15 14.82 7.50
CA LEU A 87 -16.19 13.40 7.15
C LEU A 87 -17.42 13.02 6.33
N VAL A 88 -18.60 13.48 6.74
CA VAL A 88 -19.86 13.24 5.99
C VAL A 88 -19.79 13.89 4.60
N LYS A 89 -19.30 15.13 4.49
CA LYS A 89 -19.08 15.81 3.21
C LYS A 89 -18.09 15.05 2.31
N GLY A 90 -17.09 14.39 2.91
CA GLY A 90 -16.12 13.54 2.22
C GLY A 90 -16.61 12.12 1.90
N ASN A 91 -17.93 11.85 2.00
CA ASN A 91 -18.52 10.51 1.85
C ASN A 91 -17.89 9.44 2.74
N ARG A 92 -17.43 9.85 3.94
CA ARG A 92 -16.99 8.94 4.99
C ARG A 92 -18.19 8.65 5.92
N LEU A 93 -18.00 7.82 6.91
CA LEU A 93 -19.06 7.46 7.86
C LEU A 93 -20.31 6.83 7.21
N MET A 94 -20.10 6.03 6.16
CA MET A 94 -21.23 5.39 5.45
C MET A 94 -22.03 4.46 6.35
N ASP A 95 -21.42 3.85 7.35
CA ASP A 95 -22.11 3.03 8.36
C ASP A 95 -23.21 3.79 9.11
N PHE A 96 -23.06 5.11 9.23
CA PHE A 96 -24.06 5.99 9.85
C PHE A 96 -25.06 6.55 8.85
N THR A 97 -24.55 7.04 7.72
CA THR A 97 -25.34 7.83 6.76
C THR A 97 -26.07 6.98 5.72
N HIS A 98 -25.71 5.70 5.59
CA HIS A 98 -26.30 4.78 4.61
C HIS A 98 -26.79 3.50 5.28
N THR A 99 -27.65 2.78 4.57
CA THR A 99 -28.01 1.38 4.84
C THR A 99 -27.46 0.52 3.70
N TRP A 100 -26.99 -0.68 4.03
CA TRP A 100 -26.53 -1.63 3.03
C TRP A 100 -27.48 -2.82 2.96
N THR A 101 -27.87 -3.21 1.76
CA THR A 101 -28.59 -4.47 1.49
C THR A 101 -27.88 -5.23 0.38
N LYS A 102 -28.12 -6.55 0.34
CA LYS A 102 -27.53 -7.39 -0.71
C LYS A 102 -28.04 -7.07 -2.11
N GLU A 103 -29.32 -6.68 -2.18
CA GLU A 103 -30.04 -6.37 -3.43
C GLU A 103 -29.64 -5.00 -4.01
N ASP A 104 -29.53 -4.00 -3.13
CA ASP A 104 -29.40 -2.59 -3.54
C ASP A 104 -28.02 -1.98 -3.27
N GLY A 105 -27.17 -2.67 -2.50
CA GLY A 105 -25.91 -2.11 -2.03
C GLY A 105 -26.11 -1.00 -0.99
N TRP A 106 -25.24 0.01 -1.03
CA TRP A 106 -25.31 1.17 -0.14
C TRP A 106 -26.33 2.18 -0.63
N LYS A 107 -27.33 2.49 0.20
CA LYS A 107 -28.33 3.54 -0.03
C LYS A 107 -28.32 4.57 1.09
N LYS A 108 -28.38 5.85 0.71
CA LYS A 108 -28.47 6.94 1.68
C LYS A 108 -29.75 6.81 2.51
N LYS A 109 -29.65 7.06 3.81
CA LYS A 109 -30.81 7.02 4.71
C LYS A 109 -31.77 8.17 4.40
N GLU A 110 -33.04 7.87 4.44
CA GLU A 110 -34.12 8.86 4.34
C GLU A 110 -35.03 8.77 5.59
N PRO A 111 -35.13 9.84 6.39
CA PRO A 111 -34.47 11.14 6.23
C PRO A 111 -32.96 11.05 6.38
N GLU A 112 -32.21 12.01 5.79
CA GLU A 112 -30.77 12.10 5.89
C GLU A 112 -30.33 12.14 7.37
N TYR A 113 -29.37 11.28 7.71
CA TYR A 113 -28.84 11.17 9.06
C TYR A 113 -27.40 11.64 9.11
N ILE A 114 -27.13 12.59 9.97
CA ILE A 114 -25.77 13.04 10.29
C ILE A 114 -25.46 12.60 11.74
N PRO A 115 -24.47 11.73 11.97
CA PRO A 115 -24.16 11.29 13.33
C PRO A 115 -23.61 12.44 14.18
N THR A 116 -23.79 12.34 15.47
CA THR A 116 -23.15 13.24 16.45
C THR A 116 -21.68 12.91 16.64
N ALA A 117 -20.90 13.86 17.14
CA ALA A 117 -19.49 13.61 17.50
C ALA A 117 -19.35 12.49 18.54
N GLU A 118 -20.27 12.38 19.49
CA GLU A 118 -20.28 11.33 20.51
C GLU A 118 -20.43 9.93 19.87
N GLU A 119 -21.36 9.77 18.96
CA GLU A 119 -21.58 8.49 18.24
C GLU A 119 -20.35 8.09 17.43
N VAL A 120 -19.73 9.05 16.73
CA VAL A 120 -18.54 8.76 15.92
C VAL A 120 -17.33 8.44 16.80
N ASN A 121 -17.12 9.16 17.88
CA ASN A 121 -16.04 8.89 18.84
C ASN A 121 -16.22 7.51 19.50
N LYS A 122 -17.43 7.14 19.89
CA LYS A 122 -17.73 5.82 20.40
C LYS A 122 -17.48 4.73 19.35
N TRP A 123 -17.93 4.92 18.11
CA TRP A 123 -17.66 4.02 16.99
C TRP A 123 -16.15 3.85 16.74
N ASN A 124 -15.37 4.94 16.78
CA ASN A 124 -13.93 4.87 16.60
C ASN A 124 -13.24 4.03 17.69
N ILE A 125 -13.70 4.13 18.93
CA ILE A 125 -13.14 3.38 20.07
C ILE A 125 -13.59 1.92 20.06
N GLU A 126 -14.87 1.65 19.84
CA GLU A 126 -15.48 0.31 19.97
C GLU A 126 -15.50 -0.47 18.65
N GLY A 127 -15.49 0.22 17.52
CA GLY A 127 -15.59 -0.38 16.18
C GLY A 127 -14.33 -1.19 15.78
N PRO A 128 -14.41 -2.11 14.82
CA PRO A 128 -13.30 -2.99 14.43
C PRO A 128 -12.13 -2.25 13.74
N PHE A 129 -12.39 -1.16 13.06
CA PHE A 129 -11.39 -0.48 12.24
C PHE A 129 -11.10 0.98 12.68
N GLY A 130 -12.11 1.70 13.19
CA GLY A 130 -12.00 3.10 13.55
C GLY A 130 -11.67 4.03 12.36
N HIS A 131 -11.06 5.18 12.64
CA HIS A 131 -10.62 6.10 11.61
C HIS A 131 -9.38 5.58 10.87
N ASP A 132 -9.38 5.68 9.55
CA ASP A 132 -8.25 5.41 8.67
C ASP A 132 -7.46 6.70 8.34
N SER A 133 -6.41 6.57 7.53
CA SER A 133 -5.57 7.70 7.11
C SER A 133 -6.33 8.77 6.28
N ILE A 134 -7.37 8.37 5.56
CA ILE A 134 -8.21 9.32 4.80
C ILE A 134 -9.05 10.14 5.78
N ASN A 135 -9.66 9.49 6.77
CA ASN A 135 -10.39 10.17 7.84
C ASN A 135 -9.48 11.13 8.61
N GLN A 136 -8.27 10.69 8.94
CA GLN A 136 -7.25 11.55 9.56
C GLN A 136 -7.00 12.80 8.72
N HIS A 137 -6.72 12.64 7.43
CA HIS A 137 -6.46 13.77 6.54
C HIS A 137 -7.62 14.78 6.51
N ILE A 138 -8.85 14.31 6.38
CA ILE A 138 -10.05 15.15 6.35
C ILE A 138 -10.21 15.91 7.68
N CYS A 139 -10.08 15.21 8.81
CA CYS A 139 -10.24 15.83 10.14
C CYS A 139 -9.13 16.84 10.43
N VAL A 140 -7.87 16.50 10.14
CA VAL A 140 -6.72 17.41 10.31
C VAL A 140 -6.92 18.67 9.47
N LYS A 141 -7.31 18.52 8.20
CA LYS A 141 -7.58 19.66 7.32
C LYS A 141 -8.69 20.54 7.88
N ALA A 142 -9.84 19.97 8.24
CA ALA A 142 -10.97 20.71 8.78
C ALA A 142 -10.61 21.48 10.06
N ARG A 143 -9.89 20.84 10.97
CA ARG A 143 -9.41 21.46 12.21
C ARG A 143 -8.42 22.58 11.94
N ALA A 144 -7.44 22.37 11.09
CA ALA A 144 -6.43 23.35 10.76
C ALA A 144 -7.02 24.56 10.01
N GLU A 145 -7.99 24.35 9.11
CA GLU A 145 -8.74 25.41 8.43
C GLU A 145 -9.55 26.25 9.43
N ASN A 146 -10.26 25.60 10.35
CA ASN A 146 -11.02 26.28 11.41
C ASN A 146 -10.13 27.12 12.33
N LEU A 147 -8.90 26.68 12.57
CA LEU A 147 -7.90 27.42 13.36
C LEU A 147 -7.16 28.48 12.54
N GLY A 148 -7.39 28.57 11.23
CA GLY A 148 -6.69 29.51 10.34
C GLY A 148 -5.20 29.20 10.15
N VAL A 149 -4.77 27.95 10.35
CA VAL A 149 -3.35 27.52 10.27
C VAL A 149 -3.08 26.47 9.20
N TYR A 150 -4.10 26.08 8.47
CA TYR A 150 -3.93 25.11 7.39
C TYR A 150 -2.98 25.62 6.30
N GLY A 151 -2.04 24.79 5.92
CA GLY A 151 -1.12 25.11 4.83
C GLY A 151 -0.24 23.94 4.47
N LEU A 152 0.30 24.00 3.26
CA LEU A 152 1.26 23.07 2.71
C LEU A 152 2.70 23.48 3.08
N CYS A 153 3.63 22.57 2.97
CA CYS A 153 5.05 22.83 3.12
C CYS A 153 5.54 23.66 1.93
N GLU A 154 6.09 24.84 2.19
CA GLU A 154 6.63 25.73 1.14
C GLU A 154 7.82 25.12 0.36
N THR A 155 8.60 24.23 1.00
CA THR A 155 9.77 23.60 0.38
C THR A 155 9.41 22.58 -0.69
N CYS A 156 8.36 21.81 -0.48
CA CYS A 156 7.94 20.75 -1.40
C CYS A 156 6.52 20.97 -1.96
N GLU A 157 5.93 22.14 -1.71
CA GLU A 157 4.61 22.53 -2.22
C GLU A 157 3.50 21.52 -1.93
N GLY A 158 3.66 20.75 -0.85
CA GLY A 158 2.70 19.71 -0.43
C GLY A 158 3.05 18.28 -0.84
N GLU A 159 4.05 18.08 -1.69
CA GLU A 159 4.40 16.74 -2.22
C GLU A 159 5.05 15.82 -1.17
N GLY A 160 5.59 16.37 -0.07
CA GLY A 160 6.34 15.60 0.94
C GLY A 160 7.71 15.13 0.46
N ARG A 161 8.02 15.31 -0.83
CA ARG A 161 9.26 14.89 -1.49
C ARG A 161 9.79 16.00 -2.39
N ILE A 162 11.11 15.99 -2.60
CA ILE A 162 11.79 16.96 -3.47
C ILE A 162 12.82 16.25 -4.34
N PHE A 163 13.03 16.75 -5.56
CA PHE A 163 14.18 16.37 -6.38
C PHE A 163 15.40 17.20 -5.99
N GLN A 164 16.58 16.62 -6.11
CA GLN A 164 17.85 17.30 -5.81
C GLN A 164 18.12 18.48 -6.77
N SER A 165 17.61 18.38 -8.01
CA SER A 165 17.69 19.41 -9.03
C SER A 165 16.59 19.21 -10.07
N GLU A 166 16.30 20.26 -10.86
CA GLU A 166 15.39 20.17 -12.01
C GLU A 166 15.89 19.20 -13.07
N GLU A 167 17.20 19.02 -13.19
CA GLU A 167 17.80 18.04 -14.09
C GLU A 167 17.42 16.60 -13.67
N ILE A 168 17.54 16.26 -12.38
CA ILE A 168 17.16 14.95 -11.85
C ILE A 168 15.64 14.73 -12.01
N LYS A 169 14.83 15.76 -11.82
CA LYS A 169 13.38 15.70 -12.05
C LYS A 169 13.07 15.35 -13.50
N LYS A 170 13.72 16.04 -14.45
CA LYS A 170 13.56 15.78 -15.87
C LYS A 170 14.00 14.36 -16.25
N LEU A 171 15.14 13.90 -15.74
CA LEU A 171 15.61 12.53 -15.95
C LEU A 171 14.64 11.49 -15.35
N ASN A 172 13.99 11.81 -14.22
CA ASN A 172 12.96 10.95 -13.65
C ASN A 172 11.73 10.86 -14.54
N GLU A 173 11.27 11.98 -15.10
CA GLU A 173 10.10 12.07 -15.98
C GLU A 173 10.35 11.41 -17.35
N GLU A 174 11.57 11.49 -17.85
CA GLU A 174 11.96 10.90 -19.14
C GLU A 174 12.38 9.42 -19.02
N TRP A 175 12.57 8.91 -17.79
CA TRP A 175 13.01 7.53 -17.61
C TRP A 175 11.89 6.53 -17.94
N GLU A 176 12.23 5.56 -18.76
CA GLU A 176 11.37 4.44 -19.11
C GLU A 176 11.95 3.13 -18.58
N SER A 177 11.08 2.25 -18.10
CA SER A 177 11.49 0.90 -17.70
C SER A 177 11.93 0.08 -18.92
N PHE A 178 12.93 -0.77 -18.73
CA PHE A 178 13.41 -1.66 -19.78
C PHE A 178 13.64 -3.08 -19.29
N GLU A 179 13.39 -4.02 -20.19
CA GLU A 179 13.54 -5.44 -19.95
C GLU A 179 15.02 -5.86 -19.90
N PRO A 180 15.33 -6.98 -19.20
CA PRO A 180 16.65 -7.60 -19.32
C PRO A 180 16.90 -8.03 -20.78
N PRO A 181 18.18 -8.13 -21.20
CA PRO A 181 18.50 -8.52 -22.56
C PRO A 181 17.93 -9.91 -22.89
N VAL A 182 17.35 -10.04 -24.09
CA VAL A 182 16.79 -11.30 -24.56
C VAL A 182 17.90 -12.22 -25.09
N GLY A 183 17.81 -13.54 -24.82
CA GLY A 183 18.78 -14.53 -25.25
C GLY A 183 18.22 -15.95 -25.26
N GLU A 184 19.13 -16.93 -25.36
CA GLU A 184 18.77 -18.35 -25.52
C GLU A 184 18.51 -19.06 -24.19
N GLY A 185 18.95 -18.49 -23.05
CA GLY A 185 18.80 -19.08 -21.73
C GLY A 185 17.38 -18.96 -21.17
N TYR A 186 17.02 -19.87 -20.31
CA TYR A 186 15.76 -19.93 -19.59
C TYR A 186 15.98 -19.60 -18.12
N GLN A 187 15.26 -18.65 -17.58
CA GLN A 187 15.37 -18.22 -16.20
C GLN A 187 14.00 -17.90 -15.60
N LEU A 188 13.74 -18.40 -14.39
CA LEU A 188 12.54 -18.05 -13.62
C LEU A 188 12.72 -16.68 -12.98
N TRP A 189 11.74 -15.81 -13.13
CA TRP A 189 11.69 -14.50 -12.50
C TRP A 189 10.47 -14.36 -11.62
N GLU A 190 10.63 -13.64 -10.54
CA GLU A 190 9.55 -13.22 -9.66
C GLU A 190 9.06 -11.83 -10.10
N THR A 191 7.73 -11.66 -10.21
CA THR A 191 7.10 -10.41 -10.65
C THR A 191 6.50 -9.62 -9.50
N THR A 192 6.60 -10.13 -8.28
CA THR A 192 6.25 -9.38 -7.07
C THR A 192 7.33 -8.35 -6.83
N SER A 193 6.95 -7.08 -6.60
CA SER A 193 7.91 -5.99 -6.39
C SER A 193 8.89 -5.84 -7.56
N GLU A 194 8.56 -5.16 -8.60
CA GLU A 194 9.38 -4.74 -9.75
C GLU A 194 10.08 -5.85 -10.56
N GLY A 195 10.26 -7.04 -10.06
CA GLY A 195 10.83 -8.18 -10.79
C GLY A 195 12.32 -8.45 -10.56
N SER A 196 12.63 -9.71 -10.28
CA SER A 196 14.00 -10.19 -10.06
C SER A 196 14.18 -11.65 -10.49
N PRO A 197 15.39 -12.08 -10.89
CA PRO A 197 15.65 -13.48 -11.20
C PRO A 197 15.60 -14.33 -9.92
N SER A 198 14.88 -15.43 -9.97
CA SER A 198 14.73 -16.36 -8.85
C SER A 198 15.42 -17.71 -9.07
N SER A 199 15.94 -17.98 -10.28
CA SER A 199 16.69 -19.18 -10.60
C SER A 199 18.03 -18.88 -11.29
N PRO A 200 18.96 -19.83 -11.33
CA PRO A 200 20.05 -19.84 -12.29
C PRO A 200 19.52 -19.84 -13.74
N ILE A 201 20.40 -19.61 -14.71
CA ILE A 201 20.08 -19.67 -16.14
C ILE A 201 20.32 -21.10 -16.62
N PHE A 202 19.40 -21.65 -17.40
CA PHE A 202 19.46 -22.97 -17.97
C PHE A 202 19.44 -22.90 -19.49
N LYS A 203 20.03 -23.90 -20.15
CA LYS A 203 20.06 -24.00 -21.61
C LYS A 203 18.71 -24.43 -22.18
N THR A 204 17.95 -25.20 -21.42
CA THR A 204 16.66 -25.73 -21.86
C THR A 204 15.57 -25.46 -20.81
N LEU A 205 14.33 -25.35 -21.27
CA LEU A 205 13.16 -25.24 -20.39
C LEU A 205 13.05 -26.47 -19.48
N ASP A 206 13.42 -27.64 -19.99
CA ASP A 206 13.38 -28.92 -19.28
C ASP A 206 14.32 -28.95 -18.06
N GLU A 207 15.52 -28.38 -18.20
CA GLU A 207 16.47 -28.21 -17.10
C GLU A 207 15.94 -27.22 -16.05
N LEU A 208 15.38 -26.10 -16.49
CA LEU A 208 14.76 -25.14 -15.58
C LEU A 208 13.62 -25.77 -14.78
N CYS A 209 12.71 -26.50 -15.44
CA CYS A 209 11.58 -27.16 -14.76
C CYS A 209 12.05 -28.20 -13.73
N GLY A 210 13.11 -28.99 -14.07
CA GLY A 210 13.72 -29.94 -13.14
C GLY A 210 14.38 -29.25 -11.92
N TRP A 211 14.87 -28.03 -12.09
CA TRP A 211 15.35 -27.22 -10.97
C TRP A 211 14.19 -26.66 -10.15
N CYS A 212 13.13 -26.16 -10.80
CA CYS A 212 11.95 -25.61 -10.14
C CYS A 212 11.25 -26.63 -9.24
N GLU A 213 11.09 -27.86 -9.68
CA GLU A 213 10.52 -28.96 -8.88
C GLU A 213 11.20 -29.11 -7.51
N LYS A 214 12.50 -28.86 -7.43
CA LYS A 214 13.32 -29.06 -6.23
C LYS A 214 13.52 -27.80 -5.39
N ASN A 215 13.44 -26.63 -6.02
CA ASN A 215 13.94 -25.38 -5.42
C ASN A 215 12.93 -24.23 -5.45
N ALA A 216 11.83 -24.37 -6.18
CA ALA A 216 10.83 -23.30 -6.31
C ALA A 216 9.48 -23.72 -5.76
N THR A 217 8.67 -22.73 -5.39
CA THR A 217 7.29 -22.91 -4.97
C THR A 217 6.36 -22.19 -5.93
N THR A 218 5.16 -22.69 -6.12
CA THR A 218 4.14 -22.04 -6.96
C THR A 218 3.40 -20.95 -6.20
N PHE A 219 2.97 -21.25 -4.98
CA PHE A 219 2.32 -20.29 -4.08
C PHE A 219 2.63 -20.65 -2.62
N GLY A 220 3.05 -19.68 -1.80
CA GLY A 220 3.43 -19.94 -0.40
C GLY A 220 4.48 -21.06 -0.29
N SER A 221 4.13 -22.19 0.33
CA SER A 221 4.97 -23.38 0.44
C SER A 221 4.62 -24.48 -0.56
N ALA A 222 3.62 -24.26 -1.44
CA ALA A 222 3.20 -25.26 -2.42
C ALA A 222 4.25 -25.47 -3.50
N THR A 223 4.52 -26.73 -3.84
CA THR A 223 5.46 -27.17 -4.87
C THR A 223 4.70 -27.79 -6.04
N ALA A 224 5.35 -27.96 -7.17
CA ALA A 224 4.80 -28.64 -8.34
C ALA A 224 5.85 -29.58 -8.94
N THR A 225 5.40 -30.61 -9.64
CA THR A 225 6.25 -31.51 -10.40
C THR A 225 6.89 -30.81 -11.60
N LYS A 226 7.94 -31.38 -12.14
CA LYS A 226 8.61 -30.87 -13.34
C LYS A 226 7.64 -30.65 -14.52
N GLU A 227 6.71 -31.59 -14.73
CA GLU A 227 5.74 -31.53 -15.82
C GLU A 227 4.71 -30.40 -15.61
N GLU A 228 4.23 -30.24 -14.38
CA GLU A 228 3.35 -29.11 -14.02
C GLU A 228 4.06 -27.76 -14.20
N TRP A 229 5.32 -27.63 -13.78
CA TRP A 229 6.13 -26.45 -14.04
C TRP A 229 6.25 -26.15 -15.53
N LYS A 230 6.48 -27.18 -16.34
CA LYS A 230 6.60 -27.04 -17.79
C LYS A 230 5.32 -26.50 -18.43
N ASN A 231 4.18 -27.04 -18.03
CA ASN A 231 2.88 -26.57 -18.50
C ASN A 231 2.62 -25.11 -18.08
N MET A 232 2.80 -24.79 -16.79
CA MET A 232 2.61 -23.43 -16.27
C MET A 232 3.51 -22.39 -16.95
N LEU A 233 4.78 -22.72 -17.21
CA LEU A 233 5.72 -21.80 -17.84
C LEU A 233 5.50 -21.65 -19.34
N ASN A 234 4.94 -22.67 -20.03
CA ASN A 234 4.53 -22.55 -21.42
C ASN A 234 3.27 -21.70 -21.60
N ASP A 235 2.36 -21.77 -20.60
CA ASP A 235 1.12 -20.99 -20.60
C ASP A 235 1.29 -19.60 -19.98
N ASP A 236 2.52 -19.25 -19.58
CA ASP A 236 2.87 -18.01 -18.88
C ASP A 236 1.98 -17.73 -17.66
N ASN A 237 1.60 -18.81 -16.95
CA ASN A 237 0.66 -18.75 -15.82
C ASN A 237 1.07 -19.69 -14.69
N VAL A 238 1.95 -19.21 -13.82
CA VAL A 238 2.34 -19.98 -12.62
C VAL A 238 1.29 -19.81 -11.52
N HIS A 239 0.66 -20.91 -11.14
CA HIS A 239 -0.39 -20.94 -10.13
C HIS A 239 -0.30 -22.19 -9.25
N HIS A 240 -1.05 -22.20 -8.16
CA HIS A 240 -1.32 -23.39 -7.35
C HIS A 240 -2.81 -23.67 -7.35
N GLN A 241 -3.21 -24.90 -7.61
CA GLN A 241 -4.60 -25.33 -7.57
C GLN A 241 -4.83 -26.26 -6.37
N ASP A 242 -5.84 -25.94 -5.56
CA ASP A 242 -6.33 -26.80 -4.47
C ASP A 242 -7.84 -26.97 -4.64
N GLY A 243 -8.26 -28.14 -5.15
CA GLY A 243 -9.64 -28.41 -5.55
C GLY A 243 -10.13 -27.41 -6.60
N ASN A 244 -11.16 -26.61 -6.26
CA ASN A 244 -11.74 -25.58 -7.14
C ASN A 244 -11.13 -24.18 -6.95
N LYS A 245 -10.08 -24.03 -6.12
CA LYS A 245 -9.43 -22.75 -5.85
C LYS A 245 -8.11 -22.67 -6.59
N ILE A 246 -7.87 -21.53 -7.22
CA ILE A 246 -6.61 -21.18 -7.91
C ILE A 246 -5.97 -20.04 -7.14
N PHE A 247 -4.68 -20.18 -6.82
CA PHE A 247 -3.85 -19.19 -6.15
C PHE A 247 -2.75 -18.73 -7.13
N ILE A 248 -2.67 -17.44 -7.39
CA ILE A 248 -1.73 -16.81 -8.34
C ILE A 248 -0.69 -15.98 -7.60
#